data_c71476dab038cdbdc454219443475898
#
_entry.id   c71476dab038cdbdc454219443475898
#
_cell.length_a   1.000
_cell.length_b   1.000
_cell.length_c   1.000
_cell.angle_alpha   90.00
_cell.angle_beta   90.00
_cell.angle_gamma   90.00
#
_symmetry.space_group_name_H-M   'P 1'
#
loop_
_entity.id
_entity.type
_entity.pdbx_description
1 polymer ?
#
loop_
_entity_poly.entity_id
_entity_poly.type
_entity_poly.pdbx_seq_one_letter_code
_entity_poly.pdbx_strand_id
1 'polypeptide(L)'
;MATMIQKQNWLLSTIRRKRRITFPELSRLWENASELNDGRSPLSYRTFNRHVGAIKDLYGVTISCDRHTNEFFILNEENVDDGTMQTWLLDTIATENLVQESKALNDRILFESVPKGREHLFTIISAMKDSHTLKVSYRTFWNPEEYTMEIEPYFLKIYKQRWYLIGISDRHPGEIRVYGLDRMNSVEETEIRFKYPKGFDPKGFCAKSFGIFLSDRKPEFVTLKVTDNQQSFVRSLPLHWSQKEVETHQDYSIFRYFLAPEYDFVQELLSRAGTVEVLEPKWLREEMKGLIEKMLNKYK
;
A
#
# COMPACT_ATOMS: atom_id res chain seq x y z
N MET A 1 22.53 21.75 3.76
CA MET A 1 23.16 20.52 3.20
C MET A 1 22.18 19.37 3.20
N ALA A 2 22.01 18.71 2.06
CA ALA A 2 21.18 17.51 2.00
C ALA A 2 21.76 16.39 2.86
N THR A 3 20.88 15.69 3.58
CA THR A 3 21.25 14.54 4.40
C THR A 3 21.77 13.39 3.53
N MET A 4 22.45 12.43 4.14
CA MET A 4 22.93 11.23 3.44
C MET A 4 21.77 10.44 2.81
N ILE A 5 20.65 10.34 3.51
CA ILE A 5 19.41 9.67 3.05
C ILE A 5 18.85 10.40 1.83
N GLN A 6 18.75 11.72 1.84
CA GLN A 6 18.28 12.50 0.70
C GLN A 6 19.14 12.27 -0.56
N LYS A 7 20.46 12.17 -0.40
CA LYS A 7 21.39 11.87 -1.49
C LYS A 7 21.18 10.46 -2.06
N GLN A 8 20.95 9.48 -1.21
CA GLN A 8 20.67 8.10 -1.60
C GLN A 8 19.32 7.99 -2.32
N ASN A 9 18.29 8.64 -1.80
CA ASN A 9 16.97 8.69 -2.40
C ASN A 9 17.00 9.31 -3.80
N TRP A 10 17.73 10.42 -3.95
CA TRP A 10 17.89 11.07 -5.25
C TRP A 10 18.59 10.16 -6.27
N LEU A 11 19.68 9.50 -5.88
CA LEU A 11 20.39 8.55 -6.76
C LEU A 11 19.48 7.42 -7.20
N LEU A 12 18.76 6.82 -6.25
CA LEU A 12 17.85 5.70 -6.51
C LEU A 12 16.72 6.10 -7.46
N SER A 13 16.04 7.22 -7.21
CA SER A 13 14.96 7.72 -8.05
C SER A 13 15.44 8.15 -9.43
N THR A 14 16.65 8.72 -9.53
CA THR A 14 17.24 9.11 -10.82
C THR A 14 17.57 7.89 -11.69
N ILE A 15 18.18 6.85 -11.12
CA ILE A 15 18.50 5.62 -11.84
C ILE A 15 17.19 4.93 -12.27
N ARG A 16 16.18 4.88 -11.40
CA ARG A 16 14.86 4.30 -11.72
C ARG A 16 14.16 5.04 -12.86
N ARG A 17 14.11 6.36 -12.81
CA ARG A 17 13.49 7.21 -13.84
C ARG A 17 14.14 7.06 -15.21
N LYS A 18 15.47 6.91 -15.24
CA LYS A 18 16.25 6.74 -16.47
C LYS A 18 16.28 5.30 -16.96
N ARG A 19 15.88 4.34 -16.11
CA ARG A 19 15.99 2.89 -16.30
C ARG A 19 17.43 2.41 -16.49
N ARG A 20 18.19 3.07 -17.35
CA ARG A 20 19.63 2.86 -17.61
C ARG A 20 20.31 4.20 -17.69
N ILE A 21 21.46 4.35 -17.04
CA ILE A 21 22.20 5.61 -16.98
C ILE A 21 23.71 5.35 -16.82
N THR A 22 24.53 6.08 -17.55
CA THR A 22 25.98 6.03 -17.39
C THR A 22 26.44 6.87 -16.19
N PHE A 23 27.61 6.54 -15.62
CA PHE A 23 28.15 7.32 -14.51
C PHE A 23 28.43 8.80 -14.89
N PRO A 24 28.99 9.13 -16.08
CA PRO A 24 29.16 10.52 -16.48
C PRO A 24 27.85 11.31 -16.57
N GLU A 25 26.79 10.69 -17.09
CA GLU A 25 25.47 11.33 -17.13
C GLU A 25 24.90 11.54 -15.73
N LEU A 26 25.04 10.53 -14.85
CA LEU A 26 24.61 10.62 -13.47
C LEU A 26 25.36 11.71 -12.69
N SER A 27 26.69 11.82 -12.89
CA SER A 27 27.52 12.88 -12.29
C SER A 27 27.09 14.26 -12.74
N ARG A 28 26.78 14.43 -14.01
CA ARG A 28 26.29 15.71 -14.55
C ARG A 28 24.92 16.09 -13.97
N LEU A 29 24.01 15.13 -13.82
CA LEU A 29 22.71 15.37 -13.18
C LEU A 29 22.88 15.72 -11.70
N TRP A 30 23.81 15.08 -11.00
CA TRP A 30 24.16 15.37 -9.62
C TRP A 30 24.70 16.80 -9.44
N GLU A 31 25.58 17.25 -10.31
CA GLU A 31 26.12 18.62 -10.28
C GLU A 31 25.03 19.68 -10.47
N ASN A 32 24.03 19.38 -11.31
CA ASN A 32 22.90 20.27 -11.55
C ASN A 32 21.85 20.24 -10.42
N ALA A 33 21.86 19.25 -9.54
CA ALA A 33 20.97 19.15 -8.39
C ALA A 33 21.47 20.01 -7.22
N SER A 34 21.34 21.33 -7.35
CA SER A 34 21.85 22.33 -6.40
C SER A 34 21.35 22.13 -4.97
N GLU A 35 20.15 21.61 -4.79
CA GLU A 35 19.54 21.34 -3.48
C GLU A 35 20.24 20.20 -2.72
N LEU A 36 20.86 19.27 -3.44
CA LEU A 36 21.57 18.13 -2.84
C LEU A 36 23.03 18.39 -2.56
N ASN A 37 23.64 19.27 -3.30
CA ASN A 37 25.08 19.32 -3.44
C ASN A 37 25.70 20.70 -3.22
N ASP A 38 24.90 21.73 -2.90
CA ASP A 38 25.34 23.14 -2.84
C ASP A 38 26.16 23.57 -4.10
N GLY A 39 26.01 22.84 -5.23
CA GLY A 39 26.68 23.09 -6.50
C GLY A 39 28.23 22.95 -6.50
N ARG A 40 28.80 22.30 -5.47
CA ARG A 40 30.24 22.42 -5.18
C ARG A 40 31.11 21.16 -5.27
N SER A 41 30.48 19.99 -5.36
CA SER A 41 31.29 18.75 -5.39
C SER A 41 30.76 17.76 -6.44
N PRO A 42 31.60 17.40 -7.43
CA PRO A 42 31.26 16.37 -8.40
C PRO A 42 31.04 15.03 -7.67
N LEU A 43 30.15 14.20 -8.18
CA LEU A 43 29.97 12.84 -7.68
C LEU A 43 31.19 11.99 -8.05
N SER A 44 32.04 11.66 -7.06
CA SER A 44 33.13 10.72 -7.32
C SER A 44 32.60 9.28 -7.42
N TYR A 45 33.27 8.45 -8.22
CA TYR A 45 32.93 7.03 -8.35
C TYR A 45 32.95 6.27 -7.00
N ARG A 46 33.94 6.65 -6.14
CA ARG A 46 34.03 6.10 -4.77
C ARG A 46 32.80 6.46 -3.93
N THR A 47 32.33 7.72 -4.00
CA THR A 47 31.16 8.20 -3.28
C THR A 47 29.89 7.51 -3.80
N PHE A 48 29.79 7.37 -5.13
CA PHE A 48 28.69 6.66 -5.77
C PHE A 48 28.60 5.21 -5.28
N ASN A 49 29.70 4.45 -5.33
CA ASN A 49 29.72 3.04 -4.88
C ASN A 49 29.35 2.90 -3.39
N ARG A 50 29.75 3.85 -2.55
CA ARG A 50 29.34 3.88 -1.14
C ARG A 50 27.82 4.08 -1.00
N HIS A 51 27.24 4.96 -1.80
CA HIS A 51 25.79 5.14 -1.81
C HIS A 51 25.05 3.92 -2.36
N VAL A 52 25.56 3.27 -3.40
CA VAL A 52 24.99 2.02 -3.94
C VAL A 52 24.96 0.91 -2.87
N GLY A 53 26.07 0.75 -2.11
CA GLY A 53 26.10 -0.19 -0.98
C GLY A 53 25.05 0.14 0.08
N ALA A 54 24.98 1.40 0.51
CA ALA A 54 24.02 1.84 1.50
C ALA A 54 22.56 1.73 1.02
N ILE A 55 22.27 1.97 -0.27
CA ILE A 55 20.95 1.76 -0.87
C ILE A 55 20.56 0.28 -0.77
N LYS A 56 21.48 -0.64 -1.05
CA LYS A 56 21.25 -2.07 -0.91
C LYS A 56 20.94 -2.46 0.53
N ASP A 57 21.71 -1.92 1.48
CA ASP A 57 21.53 -2.24 2.91
C ASP A 57 20.22 -1.65 3.48
N LEU A 58 19.84 -0.43 3.08
CA LEU A 58 18.67 0.26 3.59
C LEU A 58 17.37 -0.18 2.92
N TYR A 59 17.41 -0.35 1.60
CA TYR A 59 16.20 -0.56 0.80
C TYR A 59 16.10 -1.97 0.20
N GLY A 60 17.16 -2.80 0.34
CA GLY A 60 17.23 -4.12 -0.30
C GLY A 60 17.32 -4.06 -1.83
N VAL A 61 17.54 -2.88 -2.41
CA VAL A 61 17.58 -2.64 -3.85
C VAL A 61 19.00 -2.84 -4.37
N THR A 62 19.17 -3.68 -5.37
CA THR A 62 20.47 -3.92 -5.99
C THR A 62 20.61 -3.10 -7.28
N ILE A 63 21.55 -2.15 -7.28
CA ILE A 63 21.97 -1.42 -8.48
C ILE A 63 23.12 -2.19 -9.11
N SER A 64 22.95 -2.58 -10.37
CA SER A 64 23.94 -3.33 -11.16
C SER A 64 24.49 -2.48 -12.29
N CYS A 65 25.63 -2.89 -12.85
CA CYS A 65 26.25 -2.23 -13.99
C CYS A 65 26.39 -3.23 -15.16
N ASP A 66 25.88 -2.85 -16.30
CA ASP A 66 26.15 -3.55 -17.56
C ASP A 66 27.56 -3.20 -18.03
N ARG A 67 28.45 -4.18 -18.07
CA ARG A 67 29.86 -3.97 -18.44
C ARG A 67 30.11 -3.64 -19.91
N HIS A 68 29.11 -3.93 -20.78
CA HIS A 68 29.26 -3.63 -22.23
C HIS A 68 28.88 -2.16 -22.51
N THR A 69 27.84 -1.66 -21.85
CA THR A 69 27.36 -0.28 -22.06
C THR A 69 27.84 0.69 -20.98
N ASN A 70 28.43 0.18 -19.87
CA ASN A 70 28.75 0.95 -18.66
C ASN A 70 27.56 1.71 -18.06
N GLU A 71 26.35 1.13 -18.21
CA GLU A 71 25.14 1.70 -17.68
C GLU A 71 24.74 1.02 -16.37
N PHE A 72 24.30 1.83 -15.42
CA PHE A 72 23.75 1.40 -14.15
C PHE A 72 22.22 1.26 -14.27
N PHE A 73 21.68 0.23 -13.65
CA PHE A 73 20.24 -0.07 -13.62
C PHE A 73 19.87 -0.81 -12.34
N ILE A 74 18.58 -0.79 -11.99
CA ILE A 74 18.06 -1.54 -10.86
C ILE A 74 17.83 -2.98 -11.31
N LEU A 75 18.44 -3.94 -10.61
CA LEU A 75 18.30 -5.36 -10.91
C LEU A 75 16.89 -5.83 -10.50
N ASN A 76 16.23 -6.60 -11.37
CA ASN A 76 14.90 -7.19 -11.14
C ASN A 76 13.75 -6.19 -10.96
N GLU A 77 13.86 -4.95 -11.43
CA GLU A 77 12.75 -3.98 -11.37
C GLU A 77 11.51 -4.49 -12.12
N GLU A 78 11.69 -5.24 -13.22
CA GLU A 78 10.60 -5.83 -14.00
C GLU A 78 9.93 -7.04 -13.32
N ASN A 79 10.62 -7.68 -12.36
CA ASN A 79 10.15 -8.82 -11.58
C ASN A 79 9.71 -8.45 -10.15
N VAL A 80 9.75 -7.17 -9.81
CA VAL A 80 9.26 -6.70 -8.51
C VAL A 80 7.73 -6.74 -8.57
N ASP A 81 7.18 -7.76 -7.93
CA ASP A 81 5.75 -7.98 -7.82
C ASP A 81 5.05 -6.70 -7.32
N ASP A 82 4.12 -6.16 -8.11
CA ASP A 82 3.33 -5.00 -7.73
C ASP A 82 2.66 -5.28 -6.37
N GLY A 83 3.03 -4.51 -5.35
CA GLY A 83 2.52 -4.68 -3.98
C GLY A 83 3.55 -5.22 -2.98
N THR A 84 4.82 -5.32 -3.34
CA THR A 84 5.88 -5.56 -2.34
C THR A 84 6.19 -4.26 -1.58
N MET A 85 6.67 -4.39 -0.34
CA MET A 85 7.14 -3.26 0.47
C MET A 85 8.25 -2.47 -0.25
N GLN A 86 9.09 -3.15 -1.02
CA GLN A 86 10.17 -2.53 -1.80
C GLN A 86 9.61 -1.62 -2.89
N THR A 87 8.63 -2.08 -3.67
CA THR A 87 8.00 -1.27 -4.72
C THR A 87 7.33 -0.05 -4.12
N TRP A 88 6.57 -0.23 -3.05
CA TRP A 88 5.92 0.87 -2.34
C TRP A 88 6.92 1.89 -1.79
N LEU A 89 8.04 1.46 -1.20
CA LEU A 89 9.11 2.34 -0.73
C LEU A 89 9.74 3.12 -1.90
N LEU A 90 10.05 2.45 -3.01
CA LEU A 90 10.61 3.07 -4.20
C LEU A 90 9.67 4.14 -4.77
N ASP A 91 8.37 3.85 -4.85
CA ASP A 91 7.38 4.80 -5.35
C ASP A 91 7.21 5.99 -4.40
N THR A 92 7.20 5.74 -3.10
CA THR A 92 7.12 6.77 -2.07
C THR A 92 8.34 7.70 -2.13
N ILE A 93 9.55 7.13 -2.22
CA ILE A 93 10.81 7.89 -2.33
C ILE A 93 10.84 8.71 -3.63
N ALA A 94 10.44 8.11 -4.75
CA ALA A 94 10.38 8.81 -6.03
C ALA A 94 9.41 10.00 -5.97
N THR A 95 8.25 9.81 -5.36
CA THR A 95 7.25 10.86 -5.18
C THR A 95 7.75 11.96 -4.25
N GLU A 96 8.37 11.62 -3.12
CA GLU A 96 8.94 12.60 -2.17
C GLU A 96 10.00 13.47 -2.83
N ASN A 97 10.91 12.88 -3.62
CA ASN A 97 11.93 13.63 -4.34
C ASN A 97 11.33 14.57 -5.40
N LEU A 98 10.33 14.10 -6.15
CA LEU A 98 9.62 14.96 -7.10
C LEU A 98 8.95 16.16 -6.42
N VAL A 99 8.38 15.95 -5.25
CA VAL A 99 7.77 17.03 -4.45
C VAL A 99 8.82 18.00 -3.94
N GLN A 100 9.98 17.53 -3.49
CA GLN A 100 11.08 18.39 -3.04
C GLN A 100 11.70 19.17 -4.19
N GLU A 101 11.92 18.56 -5.36
CA GLU A 101 12.42 19.22 -6.58
C GLU A 101 11.40 20.27 -7.09
N SER A 102 10.11 20.11 -6.77
CA SER A 102 9.04 20.97 -7.24
C SER A 102 8.50 21.94 -6.20
N LYS A 103 9.30 22.33 -5.18
CA LYS A 103 8.86 23.34 -4.18
C LYS A 103 8.30 24.62 -4.79
N ALA A 104 8.82 25.05 -5.93
CA ALA A 104 8.30 26.19 -6.70
C ALA A 104 6.93 25.89 -7.36
N LEU A 105 6.43 24.65 -7.31
CA LEU A 105 5.17 24.21 -7.91
C LEU A 105 4.16 23.74 -6.84
N ASN A 106 4.39 24.02 -5.56
CA ASN A 106 3.52 23.56 -4.46
C ASN A 106 2.06 24.03 -4.63
N ASP A 107 1.84 25.16 -5.28
CA ASP A 107 0.52 25.71 -5.62
C ASP A 107 -0.17 24.98 -6.81
N ARG A 108 0.57 24.14 -7.54
CA ARG A 108 0.10 23.39 -8.71
C ARG A 108 -0.03 21.89 -8.46
N ILE A 109 0.41 21.41 -7.30
CA ILE A 109 0.34 20.00 -6.91
C ILE A 109 -0.58 19.89 -5.70
N LEU A 110 -1.75 19.28 -5.92
CA LEU A 110 -2.74 19.09 -4.87
C LEU A 110 -2.61 17.68 -4.31
N PHE A 111 -2.44 17.58 -3.01
CA PHE A 111 -2.40 16.31 -2.30
C PHE A 111 -3.73 16.08 -1.59
N GLU A 112 -4.21 14.85 -1.66
CA GLU A 112 -5.29 14.45 -0.77
C GLU A 112 -4.77 14.39 0.68
N SER A 113 -5.62 14.79 1.64
CA SER A 113 -5.28 14.68 3.04
C SER A 113 -5.11 13.21 3.43
N VAL A 114 -3.96 12.88 4.01
CA VAL A 114 -3.70 11.53 4.50
C VAL A 114 -4.19 11.41 5.94
N PRO A 115 -4.96 10.37 6.29
CA PRO A 115 -5.37 10.13 7.66
C PRO A 115 -4.19 10.07 8.63
N LYS A 116 -4.44 10.47 9.88
CA LYS A 116 -3.50 10.36 11.00
C LYS A 116 -3.08 8.90 11.24
N GLY A 117 -2.09 8.68 12.09
CA GLY A 117 -1.66 7.36 12.54
C GLY A 117 -0.33 6.89 11.93
N ARG A 118 0.23 7.62 10.95
CA ARG A 118 1.56 7.31 10.40
C ARG A 118 2.67 7.49 11.45
N GLU A 119 2.49 8.37 12.40
CA GLU A 119 3.38 8.63 13.52
C GLU A 119 3.64 7.38 14.37
N HIS A 120 2.70 6.43 14.39
CA HIS A 120 2.81 5.19 15.16
C HIS A 120 3.56 4.07 14.42
N LEU A 121 3.80 4.21 13.10
CA LEU A 121 4.39 3.14 12.26
C LEU A 121 5.75 2.68 12.77
N PHE A 122 6.61 3.62 13.19
CA PHE A 122 7.95 3.26 13.68
C PHE A 122 7.87 2.34 14.92
N THR A 123 7.07 2.74 15.91
CA THR A 123 6.88 1.97 17.15
C THR A 123 6.28 0.58 16.86
N ILE A 124 5.27 0.52 15.98
CA ILE A 124 4.63 -0.74 15.60
C ILE A 124 5.62 -1.67 14.89
N ILE A 125 6.39 -1.16 13.93
CA ILE A 125 7.38 -1.95 13.19
C ILE A 125 8.49 -2.45 14.11
N SER A 126 8.95 -1.62 15.08
CA SER A 126 9.92 -2.02 16.09
C SER A 126 9.39 -3.20 16.91
N ALA A 127 8.19 -3.07 17.47
CA ALA A 127 7.56 -4.13 18.25
C ALA A 127 7.35 -5.42 17.45
N MET A 128 6.95 -5.34 16.19
CA MET A 128 6.84 -6.50 15.30
C MET A 128 8.18 -7.20 15.10
N LYS A 129 9.26 -6.44 14.91
CA LYS A 129 10.61 -6.96 14.74
C LYS A 129 11.10 -7.72 15.98
N ASP A 130 10.86 -7.15 17.15
CA ASP A 130 11.34 -7.69 18.43
C ASP A 130 10.34 -8.67 19.06
N SER A 131 9.19 -8.89 18.41
CA SER A 131 8.07 -9.72 18.87
C SER A 131 7.54 -9.27 20.23
N HIS A 132 7.46 -7.96 20.43
CA HIS A 132 6.89 -7.33 21.62
C HIS A 132 5.42 -6.95 21.39
N THR A 133 4.63 -6.96 22.45
CA THR A 133 3.27 -6.44 22.42
C THR A 133 3.26 -4.92 22.41
N LEU A 134 2.13 -4.35 22.04
CA LEU A 134 1.89 -2.91 22.01
C LEU A 134 0.80 -2.55 23.01
N LYS A 135 1.07 -1.57 23.87
CA LYS A 135 0.04 -0.90 24.66
C LYS A 135 -0.53 0.25 23.86
N VAL A 136 -1.82 0.17 23.53
CA VAL A 136 -2.48 1.10 22.62
C VAL A 136 -3.66 1.77 23.32
N SER A 137 -3.70 3.10 23.30
CA SER A 137 -4.91 3.87 23.59
C SER A 137 -5.72 4.02 22.31
N TYR A 138 -6.95 3.51 22.31
CA TYR A 138 -7.77 3.35 21.13
C TYR A 138 -9.17 3.90 21.30
N ARG A 139 -9.73 4.48 20.24
CA ARG A 139 -11.10 4.97 20.19
C ARG A 139 -11.80 4.44 18.94
N THR A 140 -12.99 3.88 19.07
CA THR A 140 -13.80 3.49 17.92
C THR A 140 -14.66 4.66 17.44
N PHE A 141 -15.14 4.58 16.20
CA PHE A 141 -16.09 5.58 15.69
C PHE A 141 -17.48 5.48 16.35
N TRP A 142 -17.81 4.31 16.90
CA TRP A 142 -19.13 4.03 17.50
C TRP A 142 -19.19 4.32 18.99
N ASN A 143 -18.05 4.21 19.67
CA ASN A 143 -17.91 4.57 21.08
C ASN A 143 -16.79 5.61 21.20
N PRO A 144 -17.12 6.87 21.57
CA PRO A 144 -16.13 7.94 21.73
C PRO A 144 -15.24 7.75 22.95
N GLU A 145 -15.60 6.87 23.90
CA GLU A 145 -14.76 6.59 25.07
C GLU A 145 -13.46 5.93 24.63
N GLU A 146 -12.38 6.53 25.10
CA GLU A 146 -11.04 5.99 24.92
C GLU A 146 -10.79 4.83 25.87
N TYR A 147 -10.16 3.79 25.37
CA TYR A 147 -9.77 2.65 26.18
C TYR A 147 -8.38 2.15 25.81
N THR A 148 -7.70 1.59 26.79
CA THR A 148 -6.39 0.99 26.60
C THR A 148 -6.53 -0.51 26.38
N MET A 149 -5.71 -1.06 25.50
CA MET A 149 -5.59 -2.49 25.23
C MET A 149 -4.16 -2.86 24.91
N GLU A 150 -3.84 -4.12 25.11
CA GLU A 150 -2.58 -4.72 24.69
C GLU A 150 -2.79 -5.51 23.39
N ILE A 151 -1.93 -5.30 22.40
CA ILE A 151 -2.05 -5.93 21.08
C ILE A 151 -0.76 -6.70 20.76
N GLU A 152 -0.91 -7.94 20.32
CA GLU A 152 0.12 -8.72 19.62
C GLU A 152 0.11 -8.30 18.14
N PRO A 153 1.08 -7.50 17.65
CA PRO A 153 1.07 -6.99 16.29
C PRO A 153 1.51 -8.05 15.28
N TYR A 154 0.60 -8.51 14.43
CA TYR A 154 0.91 -9.54 13.44
C TYR A 154 1.42 -8.94 12.14
N PHE A 155 0.67 -8.03 11.52
CA PHE A 155 1.08 -7.35 10.29
C PHE A 155 0.35 -6.03 10.08
N LEU A 156 0.90 -5.22 9.16
CA LEU A 156 0.33 -3.96 8.72
C LEU A 156 -0.28 -4.10 7.32
N LYS A 157 -1.40 -3.42 7.09
CA LYS A 157 -2.07 -3.35 5.79
C LYS A 157 -2.46 -1.91 5.45
N ILE A 158 -2.28 -1.53 4.19
CA ILE A 158 -2.81 -0.27 3.65
C ILE A 158 -4.09 -0.61 2.88
N TYR A 159 -5.15 0.15 3.13
CA TYR A 159 -6.39 0.08 2.37
C TYR A 159 -7.04 1.46 2.29
N LYS A 160 -7.39 1.92 1.08
CA LYS A 160 -7.99 3.24 0.82
C LYS A 160 -7.26 4.36 1.59
N GLN A 161 -5.93 4.41 1.42
CA GLN A 161 -4.99 5.38 2.01
C GLN A 161 -4.84 5.34 3.54
N ARG A 162 -5.48 4.38 4.24
CA ARG A 162 -5.36 4.22 5.69
C ARG A 162 -4.49 3.03 6.05
N TRP A 163 -3.74 3.19 7.12
CA TRP A 163 -2.97 2.11 7.73
C TRP A 163 -3.80 1.36 8.76
N TYR A 164 -3.67 0.07 8.73
CA TYR A 164 -4.31 -0.85 9.67
C TYR A 164 -3.29 -1.80 10.26
N LEU A 165 -3.34 -1.98 11.57
CA LEU A 165 -2.65 -3.04 12.29
C LEU A 165 -3.59 -4.22 12.40
N ILE A 166 -3.11 -5.39 12.05
CA ILE A 166 -3.83 -6.65 12.23
C ILE A 166 -3.11 -7.46 13.30
N GLY A 167 -3.85 -7.94 14.28
CA GLY A 167 -3.29 -8.66 15.41
C GLY A 167 -4.36 -9.13 16.39
N ILE A 168 -3.92 -9.68 17.52
CA ILE A 168 -4.79 -10.15 18.60
C ILE A 168 -4.66 -9.18 19.77
N SER A 169 -5.77 -8.81 20.41
CA SER A 169 -5.73 -8.00 21.63
C SER A 169 -6.18 -8.80 22.85
N ASP A 170 -5.78 -8.33 24.02
CA ASP A 170 -6.23 -8.81 25.32
C ASP A 170 -7.76 -8.71 25.49
N ARG A 171 -8.40 -7.78 24.82
CA ARG A 171 -9.87 -7.62 24.82
C ARG A 171 -10.61 -8.63 23.95
N HIS A 172 -9.92 -9.25 23.01
CA HIS A 172 -10.45 -10.26 22.09
C HIS A 172 -9.44 -11.41 21.93
N PRO A 173 -9.22 -12.19 22.99
CA PRO A 173 -8.22 -13.26 23.00
C PRO A 173 -8.52 -14.32 21.94
N GLY A 174 -7.50 -14.66 21.14
CA GLY A 174 -7.61 -15.67 20.08
C GLY A 174 -8.28 -15.19 18.79
N GLU A 175 -8.78 -13.97 18.73
CA GLU A 175 -9.40 -13.41 17.52
C GLU A 175 -8.46 -12.41 16.84
N ILE A 176 -8.12 -12.67 15.58
CA ILE A 176 -7.38 -11.71 14.77
C ILE A 176 -8.32 -10.58 14.35
N ARG A 177 -7.99 -9.36 14.71
CA ARG A 177 -8.80 -8.16 14.44
C ARG A 177 -7.99 -7.08 13.74
N VAL A 178 -8.74 -6.10 13.18
CA VAL A 178 -8.20 -4.98 12.41
C VAL A 178 -8.36 -3.69 13.19
N TYR A 179 -7.25 -3.00 13.40
CA TYR A 179 -7.18 -1.74 14.14
C TYR A 179 -6.67 -0.62 13.25
N GLY A 180 -7.47 0.40 12.98
CA GLY A 180 -7.04 1.57 12.20
C GLY A 180 -6.07 2.42 13.01
N LEU A 181 -4.91 2.75 12.44
CA LEU A 181 -3.91 3.58 13.11
C LEU A 181 -4.42 5.00 13.37
N ASP A 182 -5.29 5.50 12.51
CA ASP A 182 -5.93 6.82 12.65
C ASP A 182 -6.86 6.95 13.87
N ARG A 183 -7.13 5.82 14.55
CA ARG A 183 -7.93 5.73 15.76
C ARG A 183 -7.11 5.43 17.02
N MET A 184 -5.78 5.37 16.88
CA MET A 184 -4.84 5.21 17.97
C MET A 184 -4.40 6.58 18.47
N ASN A 185 -4.62 6.89 19.75
CA ASN A 185 -4.17 8.15 20.36
C ASN A 185 -2.73 8.03 20.87
N SER A 186 -2.36 6.85 21.39
CA SER A 186 -0.99 6.53 21.75
C SER A 186 -0.67 5.08 21.46
N VAL A 187 0.59 4.81 21.14
CA VAL A 187 1.13 3.47 20.91
C VAL A 187 2.49 3.40 21.59
N GLU A 188 2.64 2.46 22.52
CA GLU A 188 3.86 2.21 23.25
C GLU A 188 4.27 0.75 23.09
N GLU A 189 5.54 0.51 22.77
CA GLU A 189 6.10 -0.84 22.77
C GLU A 189 6.30 -1.28 24.21
N THR A 190 5.89 -2.52 24.53
CA THR A 190 6.08 -3.10 25.87
C THR A 190 7.32 -4.02 25.87
N GLU A 191 7.70 -4.49 27.05
CA GLU A 191 8.74 -5.54 27.18
C GLU A 191 8.15 -6.97 27.11
N ILE A 192 6.83 -7.09 26.95
CA ILE A 192 6.13 -8.37 26.93
C ILE A 192 6.26 -8.99 25.55
N ARG A 193 6.81 -10.19 25.49
CA ARG A 193 6.99 -10.92 24.24
C ARG A 193 5.78 -11.80 23.95
N PHE A 194 5.35 -11.76 22.69
CA PHE A 194 4.37 -12.71 22.18
C PHE A 194 5.01 -13.69 21.19
N LYS A 195 4.32 -14.80 20.93
CA LYS A 195 4.80 -15.82 20.01
C LYS A 195 4.06 -15.67 18.66
N TYR A 196 4.74 -15.10 17.67
CA TYR A 196 4.20 -15.06 16.31
C TYR A 196 3.93 -16.49 15.81
N PRO A 197 2.74 -16.79 15.25
CA PRO A 197 2.39 -18.13 14.81
C PRO A 197 3.31 -18.61 13.69
N LYS A 198 3.91 -19.81 13.89
CA LYS A 198 4.77 -20.41 12.86
C LYS A 198 3.98 -20.67 11.58
N GLY A 199 4.51 -20.17 10.44
CA GLY A 199 3.89 -20.38 9.14
C GLY A 199 2.66 -19.53 8.88
N PHE A 200 2.35 -18.54 9.73
CA PHE A 200 1.29 -17.58 9.41
C PHE A 200 1.69 -16.76 8.19
N ASP A 201 0.83 -16.80 7.17
CA ASP A 201 1.01 -16.06 5.93
C ASP A 201 0.00 -14.91 5.83
N PRO A 202 0.43 -13.65 6.05
CA PRO A 202 -0.46 -12.49 5.92
C PRO A 202 -1.09 -12.34 4.55
N LYS A 203 -0.35 -12.68 3.46
CA LYS A 203 -0.88 -12.59 2.09
C LYS A 203 -1.98 -13.63 1.89
N GLY A 204 -1.73 -14.89 2.24
CA GLY A 204 -2.71 -15.96 2.17
C GLY A 204 -3.93 -15.71 3.08
N PHE A 205 -3.71 -15.14 4.26
CA PHE A 205 -4.78 -14.74 5.19
C PHE A 205 -5.70 -13.67 4.58
N CYS A 206 -5.13 -12.65 3.93
CA CYS A 206 -5.88 -11.58 3.27
C CYS A 206 -6.40 -11.96 1.87
N ALA A 207 -5.84 -13.00 1.25
CA ALA A 207 -6.10 -13.32 -0.17
C ALA A 207 -7.57 -13.65 -0.47
N LYS A 208 -8.34 -14.03 0.52
CA LYS A 208 -9.76 -14.39 0.36
C LYS A 208 -10.71 -13.25 0.70
N SER A 209 -10.19 -12.15 1.25
CA SER A 209 -10.98 -11.01 1.71
C SER A 209 -10.79 -9.81 0.81
N PHE A 210 -11.85 -9.06 0.61
CA PHE A 210 -11.78 -7.73 -0.01
C PHE A 210 -11.68 -6.67 1.09
N GLY A 211 -10.70 -5.76 0.97
CA GLY A 211 -10.55 -4.67 1.93
C GLY A 211 -9.98 -5.12 3.29
N ILE A 212 -10.59 -4.62 4.35
CA ILE A 212 -10.16 -4.81 5.75
C ILE A 212 -11.17 -5.57 6.59
N PHE A 213 -12.36 -5.81 6.07
CA PHE A 213 -13.38 -6.57 6.78
C PHE A 213 -13.03 -8.05 6.73
N LEU A 214 -12.67 -8.60 7.88
CA LEU A 214 -12.32 -10.01 8.03
C LEU A 214 -13.51 -10.74 8.65
N SER A 215 -13.96 -11.81 8.03
CA SER A 215 -15.01 -12.67 8.53
C SER A 215 -14.69 -14.14 8.29
N ASP A 216 -15.47 -15.01 8.92
CA ASP A 216 -15.40 -16.46 8.70
C ASP A 216 -16.14 -16.91 7.43
N ARG A 217 -16.67 -15.97 6.64
CA ARG A 217 -17.35 -16.29 5.39
C ARG A 217 -16.39 -16.98 4.43
N LYS A 218 -16.83 -18.10 3.89
CA LYS A 218 -16.04 -18.84 2.90
C LYS A 218 -16.00 -18.09 1.57
N PRO A 219 -14.83 -18.05 0.90
CA PRO A 219 -14.74 -17.49 -0.44
C PRO A 219 -15.60 -18.29 -1.41
N GLU A 220 -16.25 -17.57 -2.32
CA GLU A 220 -17.04 -18.13 -3.40
C GLU A 220 -16.84 -17.36 -4.70
N PHE A 221 -17.35 -17.89 -5.79
CA PHE A 221 -17.30 -17.18 -7.06
C PHE A 221 -18.36 -16.08 -7.09
N VAL A 222 -17.88 -14.86 -7.40
CA VAL A 222 -18.74 -13.71 -7.67
C VAL A 222 -18.60 -13.35 -9.14
N THR A 223 -19.72 -13.24 -9.83
CA THR A 223 -19.77 -12.87 -11.26
C THR A 223 -20.46 -11.52 -11.38
N LEU A 224 -19.74 -10.57 -12.00
CA LEU A 224 -20.20 -9.20 -12.21
C LEU A 224 -20.31 -8.91 -13.70
N LYS A 225 -21.40 -8.26 -14.11
CA LYS A 225 -21.50 -7.60 -15.41
C LYS A 225 -21.17 -6.12 -15.24
N VAL A 226 -20.26 -5.62 -16.07
CA VAL A 226 -19.78 -4.24 -16.06
C VAL A 226 -20.09 -3.58 -17.39
N THR A 227 -20.79 -2.44 -17.35
CA THR A 227 -21.31 -1.70 -18.50
C THR A 227 -20.70 -0.28 -18.59
N ASP A 228 -21.17 0.52 -19.55
CA ASP A 228 -20.95 1.98 -19.67
C ASP A 228 -19.46 2.38 -19.70
N ASN A 229 -18.65 1.62 -20.45
CA ASN A 229 -17.21 1.81 -20.59
C ASN A 229 -16.40 1.65 -19.28
N GLN A 230 -17.05 1.22 -18.18
CA GLN A 230 -16.37 0.97 -16.92
C GLN A 230 -15.47 -0.28 -16.97
N GLN A 231 -15.62 -1.13 -17.99
CA GLN A 231 -14.77 -2.31 -18.19
C GLN A 231 -13.29 -1.93 -18.26
N SER A 232 -12.95 -0.82 -18.94
CA SER A 232 -11.57 -0.34 -19.07
C SER A 232 -10.96 0.06 -17.73
N PHE A 233 -11.75 0.70 -16.85
CA PHE A 233 -11.31 1.05 -15.50
C PHE A 233 -11.12 -0.19 -14.64
N VAL A 234 -12.02 -1.18 -14.71
CA VAL A 234 -11.90 -2.44 -13.98
C VAL A 234 -10.70 -3.27 -14.46
N ARG A 235 -10.35 -3.20 -15.76
CA ARG A 235 -9.14 -3.83 -16.31
C ARG A 235 -7.87 -3.14 -15.83
N SER A 236 -7.84 -1.80 -15.86
CA SER A 236 -6.66 -1.01 -15.49
C SER A 236 -6.35 -1.05 -13.98
N LEU A 237 -7.40 -1.18 -13.16
CA LEU A 237 -7.28 -1.30 -11.71
C LEU A 237 -8.18 -2.44 -11.23
N PRO A 238 -7.68 -3.69 -11.21
CA PRO A 238 -8.43 -4.84 -10.76
C PRO A 238 -8.95 -4.68 -9.34
N LEU A 239 -10.24 -5.00 -9.13
CA LEU A 239 -10.85 -4.91 -7.80
C LEU A 239 -10.23 -5.90 -6.81
N HIS A 240 -9.83 -7.05 -7.31
CA HIS A 240 -9.22 -8.09 -6.51
C HIS A 240 -8.23 -8.89 -7.35
N TRP A 241 -7.18 -9.42 -6.75
CA TRP A 241 -6.15 -10.20 -7.45
C TRP A 241 -6.70 -11.43 -8.21
N SER A 242 -7.84 -11.99 -7.78
CA SER A 242 -8.50 -13.12 -8.45
C SER A 242 -9.36 -12.72 -9.64
N GLN A 243 -9.38 -11.43 -10.01
CA GLN A 243 -10.18 -10.93 -11.13
C GLN A 243 -9.83 -11.63 -12.43
N LYS A 244 -10.84 -12.17 -13.10
CA LYS A 244 -10.73 -12.71 -14.44
C LYS A 244 -11.86 -12.17 -15.30
N GLU A 245 -11.53 -11.58 -16.44
CA GLU A 245 -12.52 -11.26 -17.47
C GLU A 245 -12.85 -12.55 -18.21
N VAL A 246 -14.09 -13.00 -18.11
CA VAL A 246 -14.53 -14.30 -18.68
C VAL A 246 -15.29 -14.13 -19.99
N GLU A 247 -15.90 -12.95 -20.21
CA GLU A 247 -16.58 -12.60 -21.45
C GLU A 247 -16.34 -11.14 -21.77
N THR A 248 -16.16 -10.82 -23.04
CA THR A 248 -16.00 -9.46 -23.57
C THR A 248 -16.99 -9.24 -24.69
N HIS A 249 -17.86 -8.24 -24.55
CA HIS A 249 -18.83 -7.78 -25.53
C HIS A 249 -18.59 -6.29 -25.85
N GLN A 250 -19.28 -5.79 -26.86
CA GLN A 250 -19.13 -4.38 -27.26
C GLN A 250 -19.54 -3.41 -26.13
N ASP A 251 -20.67 -3.68 -25.47
CA ASP A 251 -21.28 -2.76 -24.50
C ASP A 251 -21.03 -3.18 -23.04
N TYR A 252 -20.53 -4.38 -22.79
CA TYR A 252 -20.27 -4.88 -21.46
C TYR A 252 -19.20 -5.96 -21.43
N SER A 253 -18.68 -6.25 -20.23
CA SER A 253 -17.84 -7.42 -19.96
C SER A 253 -18.31 -8.14 -18.70
N ILE A 254 -18.03 -9.42 -18.64
CA ILE A 254 -18.28 -10.25 -17.46
C ILE A 254 -16.95 -10.52 -16.76
N PHE A 255 -16.89 -10.15 -15.50
CA PHE A 255 -15.75 -10.41 -14.63
C PHE A 255 -16.13 -11.42 -13.55
N ARG A 256 -15.22 -12.35 -13.29
CA ARG A 256 -15.36 -13.34 -12.22
C ARG A 256 -14.28 -13.16 -11.18
N TYR A 257 -14.66 -13.28 -9.92
CA TYR A 257 -13.82 -13.16 -8.74
C TYR A 257 -13.96 -14.40 -7.87
N PHE A 258 -12.94 -14.72 -7.08
CA PHE A 258 -13.02 -15.71 -6.01
C PHE A 258 -12.61 -15.06 -4.70
N LEU A 259 -13.59 -14.67 -3.89
CA LEU A 259 -13.41 -13.93 -2.64
C LEU A 259 -14.62 -14.14 -1.71
N ALA A 260 -14.46 -13.76 -0.43
CA ALA A 260 -15.57 -13.61 0.50
C ALA A 260 -16.18 -12.20 0.30
N PRO A 261 -17.39 -12.09 -0.27
CA PRO A 261 -18.00 -10.79 -0.54
C PRO A 261 -18.64 -10.23 0.72
N GLU A 262 -17.81 -9.56 1.51
CA GLU A 262 -18.16 -8.89 2.75
C GLU A 262 -18.50 -7.40 2.54
N TYR A 263 -18.74 -6.70 3.65
CA TYR A 263 -19.15 -5.30 3.67
C TYR A 263 -18.34 -4.39 2.76
N ASP A 264 -17.01 -4.48 2.81
CA ASP A 264 -16.13 -3.63 1.98
C ASP A 264 -16.35 -3.86 0.47
N PHE A 265 -16.60 -5.11 0.07
CA PHE A 265 -16.88 -5.44 -1.31
C PHE A 265 -18.26 -4.93 -1.76
N VAL A 266 -19.28 -5.10 -0.92
CA VAL A 266 -20.63 -4.55 -1.17
C VAL A 266 -20.56 -3.02 -1.32
N GLN A 267 -19.84 -2.33 -0.45
CA GLN A 267 -19.64 -0.88 -0.55
C GLN A 267 -18.91 -0.48 -1.84
N GLU A 268 -17.92 -1.25 -2.26
CA GLU A 268 -17.22 -1.01 -3.52
C GLU A 268 -18.16 -1.14 -4.72
N LEU A 269 -19.03 -2.15 -4.72
CA LEU A 269 -20.03 -2.33 -5.79
C LEU A 269 -21.05 -1.18 -5.80
N LEU A 270 -21.56 -0.77 -4.65
CA LEU A 270 -22.49 0.36 -4.53
C LEU A 270 -21.87 1.68 -5.01
N SER A 271 -20.58 1.88 -4.79
CA SER A 271 -19.89 3.09 -5.24
C SER A 271 -19.81 3.23 -6.78
N ARG A 272 -20.01 2.11 -7.50
CA ARG A 272 -20.02 2.08 -8.98
C ARG A 272 -21.39 2.35 -9.59
N ALA A 273 -22.35 2.69 -8.77
CA ALA A 273 -23.73 3.00 -9.17
C ALA A 273 -24.36 1.91 -10.07
N GLY A 274 -25.05 2.30 -11.15
CA GLY A 274 -25.71 1.38 -12.07
C GLY A 274 -24.81 0.69 -13.11
N THR A 275 -23.50 0.92 -13.07
CA THR A 275 -22.57 0.39 -14.07
C THR A 275 -22.10 -1.04 -13.76
N VAL A 276 -22.38 -1.56 -12.57
CA VAL A 276 -22.01 -2.91 -12.14
C VAL A 276 -23.25 -3.64 -11.65
N GLU A 277 -23.48 -4.83 -12.21
CA GLU A 277 -24.56 -5.72 -11.85
C GLU A 277 -23.98 -7.04 -11.30
N VAL A 278 -24.45 -7.47 -10.14
CA VAL A 278 -24.14 -8.79 -9.60
C VAL A 278 -24.99 -9.84 -10.28
N LEU A 279 -24.37 -10.78 -11.00
CA LEU A 279 -25.05 -11.92 -11.60
C LEU A 279 -25.10 -13.11 -10.65
N GLU A 280 -23.98 -13.38 -9.97
CA GLU A 280 -23.81 -14.46 -9.00
C GLU A 280 -22.94 -14.00 -7.83
N PRO A 281 -23.14 -14.54 -6.63
CA PRO A 281 -24.20 -15.48 -6.22
C PRO A 281 -25.56 -14.78 -6.02
N LYS A 282 -26.64 -15.55 -6.07
CA LYS A 282 -28.02 -15.01 -5.94
C LYS A 282 -28.23 -14.24 -4.64
N TRP A 283 -27.71 -14.73 -3.52
CA TRP A 283 -27.87 -14.06 -2.23
C TRP A 283 -27.23 -12.66 -2.23
N LEU A 284 -26.03 -12.49 -2.83
CA LEU A 284 -25.38 -11.18 -2.94
C LEU A 284 -26.18 -10.24 -3.84
N ARG A 285 -26.75 -10.76 -4.94
CA ARG A 285 -27.64 -10.00 -5.82
C ARG A 285 -28.87 -9.49 -5.06
N GLU A 286 -29.51 -10.33 -4.25
CA GLU A 286 -30.67 -9.95 -3.44
C GLU A 286 -30.29 -8.96 -2.32
N GLU A 287 -29.12 -9.12 -1.70
CA GLU A 287 -28.60 -8.15 -0.73
C GLU A 287 -28.40 -6.77 -1.38
N MET A 288 -27.74 -6.72 -2.53
CA MET A 288 -27.53 -5.49 -3.31
C MET A 288 -28.88 -4.83 -3.66
N LYS A 289 -29.84 -5.60 -4.16
CA LYS A 289 -31.19 -5.12 -4.46
C LYS A 289 -31.84 -4.46 -3.24
N GLY A 290 -31.82 -5.14 -2.09
CA GLY A 290 -32.38 -4.61 -0.85
C GLY A 290 -31.70 -3.31 -0.37
N LEU A 291 -30.38 -3.18 -0.56
CA LEU A 291 -29.65 -1.96 -0.26
C LEU A 291 -30.04 -0.83 -1.21
N ILE A 292 -30.14 -1.09 -2.51
CA ILE A 292 -30.54 -0.12 -3.54
C ILE A 292 -31.98 0.38 -3.27
N GLU A 293 -32.91 -0.51 -2.92
CA GLU A 293 -34.27 -0.15 -2.54
C GLU A 293 -34.30 0.75 -1.30
N LYS A 294 -33.50 0.44 -0.27
CA LYS A 294 -33.34 1.31 0.91
C LYS A 294 -32.77 2.68 0.53
N MET A 295 -31.81 2.72 -0.38
CA MET A 295 -31.26 3.99 -0.90
C MET A 295 -32.36 4.76 -1.63
N LEU A 296 -33.06 4.16 -2.58
CA LEU A 296 -34.13 4.78 -3.35
C LEU A 296 -35.21 5.37 -2.45
N ASN A 297 -35.58 4.68 -1.37
CA ASN A 297 -36.60 5.14 -0.42
C ASN A 297 -36.20 6.40 0.38
N LYS A 298 -34.88 6.74 0.43
CA LYS A 298 -34.42 7.98 1.06
C LYS A 298 -34.57 9.21 0.13
N TYR A 299 -34.84 9.00 -1.15
CA TYR A 299 -35.00 10.05 -2.16
C TYR A 299 -36.46 10.18 -2.63
N LYS A 300 -37.36 9.39 -2.09
CA LYS A 300 -38.81 9.53 -2.24
C LYS A 300 -39.40 10.37 -1.11
#